data_7ee632c2fb18d19fb6b3d2f578cba130
#
_entry.id   7ee632c2fb18d19fb6b3d2f578cba130
#
_cell.length_a   1.000
_cell.length_b   1.000
_cell.length_c   1.000
_cell.angle_alpha   90.00
_cell.angle_beta   90.00
_cell.angle_gamma   90.00
#
_symmetry.space_group_name_H-M   'P 1'
#
loop_
_entity.id
_entity.type
_entity.pdbx_description
1 polymer ?
#
loop_
_entity_poly.entity_id
_entity_poly.type
_entity_poly.pdbx_seq_one_letter_code
_entity_poly.pdbx_strand_id
1 'polypeptide(L)'
;GLGDVYKRQDVPKSSRIPKLVEALYANMPVIESARAKLLTESYKATEGEPMVTRRAEAFAHILRNIPIIIRDNELIVGSSTIAPRGCQTFPEFSFQWLEDELDTVETRSADPFYIAEETKQELREVHKYWKGKTSSELATSYMDPEAIKAIEHNIFTPGNYFYNGVGHVTVKYGEVLAIGYKGIIDKAQAELDKCQVGDANYVTKSHFLNAVILSCQAAIEYAERYAELASQMAAECTDPVRKQELLQISENCSRVPANGATSFYEACQSFWFVHCLLYTSPS
;
A
#
# COMPACT_ATOMS: atom_id res chain seq x y z
N GLY A 1 12.37 -38.58 9.46
CA GLY A 1 11.66 -38.05 8.30
C GLY A 1 11.10 -36.70 8.60
N LEU A 2 10.70 -35.92 7.60
CA LEU A 2 10.10 -34.55 7.72
C LEU A 2 8.95 -34.47 8.73
N GLY A 3 8.23 -35.57 8.99
CA GLY A 3 7.17 -35.66 9.98
C GLY A 3 7.59 -35.50 11.44
N ASP A 4 8.84 -35.74 11.77
CA ASP A 4 9.36 -35.61 13.15
C ASP A 4 9.84 -34.21 13.49
N VAL A 5 10.15 -33.37 12.47
CA VAL A 5 10.55 -31.98 12.65
C VAL A 5 9.33 -31.16 13.10
N TYR A 6 8.15 -31.46 12.58
CA TYR A 6 6.91 -30.77 12.97
C TYR A 6 6.33 -31.19 14.33
N LYS A 7 6.73 -32.36 14.87
CA LYS A 7 6.29 -32.83 16.20
C LYS A 7 7.09 -32.25 17.35
N ARG A 8 8.23 -31.58 17.09
CA ARG A 8 9.13 -31.05 18.13
C ARG A 8 9.00 -29.56 18.40
N GLN A 9 8.06 -28.88 17.77
CA GLN A 9 7.78 -27.49 18.12
C GLN A 9 6.76 -27.46 19.27
N ASP A 10 7.20 -27.76 20.50
CA ASP A 10 6.55 -27.29 21.73
C ASP A 10 6.78 -25.77 21.88
N VAL A 11 6.37 -25.02 20.85
CA VAL A 11 6.28 -23.57 20.98
C VAL A 11 5.08 -23.33 21.89
N PRO A 12 5.25 -22.58 23.01
CA PRO A 12 4.13 -22.22 23.85
C PRO A 12 3.03 -21.60 22.97
N LYS A 13 1.85 -22.19 22.95
CA LYS A 13 0.74 -21.71 22.14
C LYS A 13 0.39 -20.30 22.61
N SER A 14 0.82 -19.30 21.85
CA SER A 14 0.45 -17.92 22.13
C SER A 14 -1.08 -17.78 22.06
N SER A 15 -1.70 -17.22 23.08
CA SER A 15 -3.13 -16.88 23.05
C SER A 15 -3.43 -15.74 22.07
N ARG A 16 -2.41 -15.01 21.61
CA ARG A 16 -2.51 -13.86 20.69
C ARG A 16 -2.89 -14.29 19.28
N ILE A 17 -2.23 -15.33 18.73
CA ILE A 17 -2.46 -15.77 17.35
C ILE A 17 -3.93 -16.20 17.12
N PRO A 18 -4.55 -17.03 17.96
CA PRO A 18 -5.97 -17.33 17.82
C PRO A 18 -6.87 -16.09 17.81
N LYS A 19 -6.60 -15.09 18.67
CA LYS A 19 -7.37 -13.84 18.71
C LYS A 19 -7.25 -13.03 17.44
N LEU A 20 -6.04 -12.92 16.87
CA LEU A 20 -5.82 -12.24 15.59
C LEU A 20 -6.53 -12.95 14.44
N VAL A 21 -6.49 -14.28 14.41
CA VAL A 21 -7.18 -15.09 13.41
C VAL A 21 -8.70 -14.94 13.55
N GLU A 22 -9.23 -15.00 14.77
CA GLU A 22 -10.65 -14.80 15.04
C GLU A 22 -11.10 -13.40 14.61
N ALA A 23 -10.36 -12.35 14.99
CA ALA A 23 -10.65 -10.98 14.59
C ALA A 23 -10.65 -10.79 13.07
N LEU A 24 -9.76 -11.47 12.34
CA LEU A 24 -9.73 -11.43 10.88
C LEU A 24 -10.98 -12.10 10.28
N TYR A 25 -11.29 -13.33 10.69
CA TYR A 25 -12.36 -14.11 10.07
C TYR A 25 -13.78 -13.75 10.57
N ALA A 26 -13.90 -13.06 11.70
CA ALA A 26 -15.18 -12.53 12.18
C ALA A 26 -15.73 -11.40 11.29
N ASN A 27 -14.89 -10.83 10.42
CA ASN A 27 -15.26 -9.69 9.58
C ASN A 27 -15.44 -10.11 8.13
N MET A 28 -16.47 -9.58 7.49
CA MET A 28 -16.65 -9.64 6.04
C MET A 28 -15.59 -8.76 5.35
N PRO A 29 -15.11 -9.11 4.15
CA PRO A 29 -14.29 -8.19 3.36
C PRO A 29 -15.02 -6.86 3.09
N VAL A 30 -14.30 -5.75 3.20
CA VAL A 30 -14.85 -4.39 3.08
C VAL A 30 -14.08 -3.62 2.01
N ILE A 31 -14.77 -2.98 1.08
CA ILE A 31 -14.15 -2.06 0.14
C ILE A 31 -14.02 -0.67 0.78
N GLU A 32 -12.83 -0.10 0.72
CA GLU A 32 -12.51 1.24 1.24
C GLU A 32 -12.09 2.18 0.11
N SER A 33 -12.55 3.43 0.17
CA SER A 33 -12.30 4.47 -0.83
C SER A 33 -11.08 5.33 -0.56
N ALA A 34 -10.52 5.28 0.66
CA ALA A 34 -9.52 6.25 1.12
C ALA A 34 -8.33 6.41 0.17
N ARG A 35 -7.71 5.29 -0.27
CA ARG A 35 -6.60 5.34 -1.23
C ARG A 35 -7.02 5.97 -2.56
N ALA A 36 -8.14 5.55 -3.11
CA ALA A 36 -8.63 6.04 -4.40
C ALA A 36 -8.92 7.55 -4.38
N LYS A 37 -9.47 8.07 -3.29
CA LYS A 37 -9.70 9.50 -3.08
C LYS A 37 -8.37 10.26 -3.05
N LEU A 38 -7.46 9.86 -2.17
CA LEU A 38 -6.16 10.52 -2.01
C LEU A 38 -5.33 10.50 -3.29
N LEU A 39 -5.30 9.36 -3.99
CA LEU A 39 -4.70 9.26 -5.32
C LEU A 39 -5.29 10.29 -6.28
N THR A 40 -6.62 10.35 -6.35
CA THR A 40 -7.34 11.24 -7.26
C THR A 40 -7.08 12.71 -6.94
N GLU A 41 -7.05 13.08 -5.67
CA GLU A 41 -6.71 14.43 -5.21
C GLU A 41 -5.31 14.84 -5.68
N SER A 42 -4.32 13.98 -5.47
CA SER A 42 -2.95 14.26 -5.92
C SER A 42 -2.84 14.36 -7.44
N TYR A 43 -3.50 13.46 -8.18
CA TYR A 43 -3.47 13.48 -9.64
C TYR A 43 -4.15 14.71 -10.24
N LYS A 44 -5.18 15.25 -9.58
CA LYS A 44 -5.78 16.54 -9.95
C LYS A 44 -4.83 17.71 -9.68
N ALA A 45 -4.15 17.69 -8.53
CA ALA A 45 -3.23 18.76 -8.13
C ALA A 45 -1.96 18.81 -8.98
N THR A 46 -1.50 17.67 -9.47
CA THR A 46 -0.25 17.53 -10.25
C THR A 46 -0.49 17.39 -11.76
N GLU A 47 -1.64 17.81 -12.27
CA GLU A 47 -1.95 17.71 -13.71
C GLU A 47 -0.94 18.51 -14.54
N GLY A 48 -0.35 17.87 -15.57
CA GLY A 48 0.71 18.46 -16.41
C GLY A 48 2.13 18.21 -15.94
N GLU A 49 2.35 17.72 -14.73
CA GLU A 49 3.66 17.32 -14.23
C GLU A 49 4.17 16.04 -14.90
N PRO A 50 5.49 15.80 -14.94
CA PRO A 50 6.04 14.52 -15.41
C PRO A 50 5.48 13.33 -14.61
N MET A 51 5.16 12.23 -15.28
CA MET A 51 4.49 11.09 -14.66
C MET A 51 5.27 10.49 -13.47
N VAL A 52 6.61 10.48 -13.51
CA VAL A 52 7.45 10.02 -12.40
C VAL A 52 7.28 10.89 -11.15
N THR A 53 7.17 12.20 -11.32
CA THR A 53 6.88 13.16 -10.25
C THR A 53 5.46 12.93 -9.70
N ARG A 54 4.46 12.86 -10.58
CA ARG A 54 3.07 12.64 -10.19
C ARG A 54 2.87 11.37 -9.36
N ARG A 55 3.56 10.28 -9.74
CA ARG A 55 3.52 9.02 -8.98
C ARG A 55 4.11 9.17 -7.59
N ALA A 56 5.25 9.82 -7.47
CA ALA A 56 5.89 10.06 -6.18
C ALA A 56 5.07 10.98 -5.28
N GLU A 57 4.50 12.05 -5.84
CA GLU A 57 3.59 12.97 -5.13
C GLU A 57 2.32 12.25 -4.66
N ALA A 58 1.72 11.43 -5.51
CA ALA A 58 0.53 10.66 -5.15
C ALA A 58 0.84 9.62 -4.05
N PHE A 59 1.98 8.96 -4.13
CA PHE A 59 2.43 8.04 -3.10
C PHE A 59 2.65 8.76 -1.77
N ALA A 60 3.33 9.89 -1.79
CA ALA A 60 3.56 10.71 -0.61
C ALA A 60 2.24 11.24 -0.03
N HIS A 61 1.32 11.73 -0.88
CA HIS A 61 0.02 12.20 -0.44
C HIS A 61 -0.81 11.10 0.23
N ILE A 62 -0.80 9.88 -0.34
CA ILE A 62 -1.47 8.72 0.26
C ILE A 62 -0.85 8.42 1.63
N LEU A 63 0.46 8.24 1.74
CA LEU A 63 1.12 7.84 2.98
C LEU A 63 0.98 8.86 4.11
N ARG A 64 0.91 10.14 3.78
CA ARG A 64 0.70 11.24 4.74
C ARG A 64 -0.72 11.31 5.26
N ASN A 65 -1.71 10.90 4.47
CA ASN A 65 -3.12 11.17 4.74
C ASN A 65 -3.99 9.92 4.92
N ILE A 66 -3.56 8.74 4.47
CA ILE A 66 -4.36 7.53 4.63
C ILE A 66 -4.61 7.27 6.13
N PRO A 67 -5.85 6.92 6.52
CA PRO A 67 -6.15 6.55 7.90
C PRO A 67 -5.26 5.38 8.35
N ILE A 68 -4.76 5.45 9.58
CA ILE A 68 -3.93 4.42 10.20
C ILE A 68 -4.59 3.86 11.45
N ILE A 69 -4.28 2.61 11.78
CA ILE A 69 -4.85 1.91 12.93
C ILE A 69 -3.81 0.95 13.54
N ILE A 70 -3.82 0.83 14.87
CA ILE A 70 -3.14 -0.23 15.61
C ILE A 70 -4.24 -1.03 16.31
N ARG A 71 -4.43 -2.29 15.92
CA ARG A 71 -5.49 -3.15 16.46
C ARG A 71 -5.00 -3.86 17.71
N ASP A 72 -5.97 -4.35 18.47
CA ASP A 72 -5.67 -5.19 19.63
C ASP A 72 -4.85 -6.42 19.22
N ASN A 73 -3.93 -6.78 20.09
CA ASN A 73 -3.00 -7.90 19.92
C ASN A 73 -1.97 -7.76 18.79
N GLU A 74 -1.96 -6.70 17.98
CA GLU A 74 -0.90 -6.46 17.01
C GLU A 74 0.41 -6.07 17.72
N LEU A 75 1.52 -6.68 17.26
CA LEU A 75 2.90 -6.33 17.66
C LEU A 75 3.66 -5.73 16.48
N ILE A 76 3.37 -6.20 15.27
CA ILE A 76 3.84 -5.61 14.01
C ILE A 76 2.68 -4.81 13.46
N VAL A 77 2.92 -3.54 13.15
CA VAL A 77 1.88 -2.59 12.74
C VAL A 77 2.12 -2.09 11.32
N GLY A 78 1.06 -1.62 10.69
CA GLY A 78 1.06 -1.15 9.32
C GLY A 78 -0.10 -1.77 8.56
N SER A 79 -0.99 -0.93 8.06
CA SER A 79 -2.12 -1.36 7.25
C SER A 79 -2.50 -0.24 6.30
N SER A 80 -2.87 -0.61 5.09
CA SER A 80 -3.40 0.31 4.09
C SER A 80 -4.91 0.51 4.20
N THR A 81 -5.56 -0.19 5.14
CA THR A 81 -7.02 -0.18 5.37
C THR A 81 -7.34 -0.19 6.86
N ILE A 82 -8.51 0.35 7.21
CA ILE A 82 -8.99 0.36 8.60
C ILE A 82 -9.69 -0.96 8.95
N ALA A 83 -10.51 -1.49 8.04
CA ALA A 83 -11.14 -2.78 8.27
C ALA A 83 -10.10 -3.92 8.30
N PRO A 84 -10.25 -4.95 9.16
CA PRO A 84 -9.30 -6.08 9.22
C PRO A 84 -9.18 -6.83 7.90
N ARG A 85 -10.23 -6.87 7.10
CA ARG A 85 -10.27 -7.41 5.73
C ARG A 85 -10.62 -6.30 4.75
N GLY A 86 -10.00 -5.14 4.90
CA GLY A 86 -10.18 -4.03 3.99
C GLY A 86 -9.56 -4.30 2.62
N CYS A 87 -10.23 -3.86 1.58
CA CYS A 87 -9.77 -3.92 0.20
C CYS A 87 -9.71 -2.50 -0.36
N GLN A 88 -8.54 -2.11 -0.84
CA GLN A 88 -8.37 -0.84 -1.55
C GLN A 88 -8.83 -0.95 -3.00
N THR A 89 -9.20 0.18 -3.59
CA THR A 89 -9.49 0.28 -5.02
C THR A 89 -8.39 1.04 -5.76
N PHE A 90 -8.18 0.65 -7.01
CA PHE A 90 -7.11 1.13 -7.89
C PHE A 90 -7.72 1.68 -9.19
N PRO A 91 -8.40 2.84 -9.12
CA PRO A 91 -9.15 3.38 -10.25
C PRO A 91 -8.26 3.75 -11.44
N GLU A 92 -6.97 3.98 -11.21
CA GLU A 92 -5.98 4.28 -12.24
C GLU A 92 -5.75 3.11 -13.21
N PHE A 93 -6.01 1.89 -12.76
CA PHE A 93 -5.94 0.71 -13.63
C PHE A 93 -7.25 0.43 -14.33
N SER A 94 -8.30 0.19 -13.54
CA SER A 94 -9.64 -0.13 -14.01
C SER A 94 -10.64 0.08 -12.88
N PHE A 95 -11.79 0.66 -13.20
CA PHE A 95 -12.88 0.85 -12.24
C PHE A 95 -14.24 0.39 -12.76
N GLN A 96 -14.40 0.20 -14.07
CA GLN A 96 -15.72 -0.06 -14.67
C GLN A 96 -16.39 -1.30 -14.09
N TRP A 97 -15.62 -2.37 -13.86
CA TRP A 97 -16.12 -3.60 -13.23
C TRP A 97 -16.73 -3.35 -11.84
N LEU A 98 -16.16 -2.44 -11.06
CA LEU A 98 -16.67 -2.09 -9.74
C LEU A 98 -17.86 -1.14 -9.84
N GLU A 99 -17.85 -0.18 -10.77
CA GLU A 99 -18.98 0.71 -11.03
C GLU A 99 -20.25 -0.07 -11.36
N ASP A 100 -20.12 -1.09 -12.20
CA ASP A 100 -21.22 -1.96 -12.62
C ASP A 100 -21.78 -2.81 -11.47
N GLU A 101 -20.98 -3.06 -10.43
CA GLU A 101 -21.33 -3.94 -9.32
C GLU A 101 -21.42 -3.24 -7.95
N LEU A 102 -21.25 -1.91 -7.87
CA LEU A 102 -21.28 -1.18 -6.59
C LEU A 102 -22.51 -1.49 -5.73
N ASP A 103 -23.66 -1.72 -6.34
CA ASP A 103 -24.91 -1.99 -5.63
C ASP A 103 -25.20 -3.49 -5.42
N THR A 104 -24.41 -4.37 -6.01
CA THR A 104 -24.66 -5.82 -6.00
C THR A 104 -23.49 -6.66 -5.47
N VAL A 105 -22.33 -6.08 -5.26
CA VAL A 105 -21.10 -6.79 -4.85
C VAL A 105 -21.27 -7.56 -3.52
N GLU A 106 -22.14 -7.08 -2.64
CA GLU A 106 -22.47 -7.74 -1.37
C GLU A 106 -23.26 -9.03 -1.54
N THR A 107 -23.97 -9.16 -2.65
CA THR A 107 -24.84 -10.30 -2.94
C THR A 107 -24.23 -11.33 -3.88
N ARG A 108 -22.93 -11.17 -4.21
CA ARG A 108 -22.19 -12.16 -5.00
C ARG A 108 -22.21 -13.53 -4.35
N SER A 109 -22.34 -14.56 -5.15
CA SER A 109 -22.26 -15.96 -4.68
C SER A 109 -20.84 -16.38 -4.29
N ALA A 110 -19.82 -15.71 -4.84
CA ALA A 110 -18.42 -15.90 -4.51
C ALA A 110 -17.78 -14.54 -4.23
N ASP A 111 -16.93 -14.48 -3.22
CA ASP A 111 -16.17 -13.27 -2.82
C ASP A 111 -17.07 -12.03 -2.65
N PRO A 112 -18.09 -12.07 -1.80
CA PRO A 112 -18.90 -10.89 -1.50
C PRO A 112 -18.07 -9.88 -0.69
N PHE A 113 -18.27 -8.58 -0.98
CA PHE A 113 -17.65 -7.46 -0.25
C PHE A 113 -18.73 -6.52 0.28
N TYR A 114 -18.58 -6.09 1.50
CA TYR A 114 -19.37 -4.99 2.05
C TYR A 114 -18.86 -3.65 1.53
N ILE A 115 -19.78 -2.76 1.15
CA ILE A 115 -19.48 -1.37 0.79
C ILE A 115 -20.51 -0.46 1.47
N ALA A 116 -20.06 0.46 2.31
CA ALA A 116 -20.94 1.48 2.89
C ALA A 116 -21.47 2.43 1.81
N GLU A 117 -22.70 2.94 1.97
CA GLU A 117 -23.32 3.85 1.00
C GLU A 117 -22.50 5.11 0.75
N GLU A 118 -21.86 5.65 1.80
CA GLU A 118 -20.94 6.78 1.68
C GLU A 118 -19.75 6.42 0.78
N THR A 119 -19.17 5.23 0.98
CA THR A 119 -18.05 4.73 0.16
C THR A 119 -18.45 4.56 -1.30
N LYS A 120 -19.67 4.07 -1.58
CA LYS A 120 -20.18 3.99 -2.97
C LYS A 120 -20.23 5.36 -3.63
N GLN A 121 -20.76 6.36 -2.91
CA GLN A 121 -20.83 7.73 -3.42
C GLN A 121 -19.43 8.31 -3.69
N GLU A 122 -18.51 8.13 -2.77
CA GLU A 122 -17.13 8.57 -2.92
C GLU A 122 -16.44 7.91 -4.13
N LEU A 123 -16.62 6.61 -4.32
CA LEU A 123 -16.07 5.90 -5.47
C LEU A 123 -16.68 6.38 -6.79
N ARG A 124 -17.98 6.64 -6.85
CA ARG A 124 -18.61 7.23 -8.04
C ARG A 124 -17.99 8.59 -8.41
N GLU A 125 -17.68 9.44 -7.42
CA GLU A 125 -16.99 10.72 -7.69
C GLU A 125 -15.54 10.51 -8.17
N VAL A 126 -14.84 9.55 -7.61
CA VAL A 126 -13.50 9.14 -8.06
C VAL A 126 -13.55 8.65 -9.51
N HIS A 127 -14.49 7.78 -9.83
CA HIS A 127 -14.63 7.18 -11.16
C HIS A 127 -14.90 8.22 -12.25
N LYS A 128 -15.64 9.30 -11.94
CA LYS A 128 -15.85 10.42 -12.88
C LYS A 128 -14.54 11.05 -13.35
N TYR A 129 -13.56 11.18 -12.47
CA TYR A 129 -12.24 11.71 -12.83
C TYR A 129 -11.44 10.74 -13.70
N TRP A 130 -11.49 9.43 -13.38
CA TRP A 130 -10.69 8.42 -14.06
C TRP A 130 -11.28 7.95 -15.38
N LYS A 131 -12.53 8.23 -15.66
CA LYS A 131 -13.17 7.86 -16.93
C LYS A 131 -12.38 8.41 -18.13
N GLY A 132 -11.98 7.53 -19.04
CA GLY A 132 -11.11 7.84 -20.19
C GLY A 132 -9.62 8.01 -19.85
N LYS A 133 -9.20 7.72 -18.61
CA LYS A 133 -7.81 7.91 -18.16
C LYS A 133 -7.16 6.65 -17.58
N THR A 134 -7.90 5.54 -17.50
CA THR A 134 -7.38 4.29 -16.93
C THR A 134 -6.46 3.56 -17.89
N SER A 135 -5.54 2.75 -17.35
CA SER A 135 -4.66 1.94 -18.16
C SER A 135 -5.41 0.88 -18.98
N SER A 136 -6.52 0.33 -18.45
CA SER A 136 -7.35 -0.65 -19.16
C SER A 136 -8.08 -0.01 -20.34
N GLU A 137 -8.65 1.19 -20.17
CA GLU A 137 -9.30 1.93 -21.28
C GLU A 137 -8.29 2.31 -22.36
N LEU A 138 -7.09 2.75 -21.95
CA LEU A 138 -6.01 3.05 -22.89
C LEU A 138 -5.60 1.80 -23.65
N ALA A 139 -5.36 0.67 -22.98
CA ALA A 139 -5.02 -0.60 -23.63
C ALA A 139 -6.12 -1.05 -24.60
N THR A 140 -7.40 -0.95 -24.19
CA THR A 140 -8.54 -1.29 -25.05
C THR A 140 -8.59 -0.40 -26.30
N SER A 141 -8.23 0.87 -26.20
CA SER A 141 -8.25 1.80 -27.34
C SER A 141 -7.26 1.43 -28.45
N TYR A 142 -6.25 0.64 -28.15
CA TYR A 142 -5.28 0.11 -29.12
C TYR A 142 -5.66 -1.28 -29.68
N MET A 143 -6.72 -1.90 -29.16
CA MET A 143 -7.15 -3.22 -29.62
C MET A 143 -7.89 -3.14 -30.96
N ASP A 144 -7.72 -4.19 -31.78
CA ASP A 144 -8.53 -4.39 -32.96
C ASP A 144 -10.00 -4.61 -32.59
N PRO A 145 -10.96 -3.97 -33.28
CA PRO A 145 -12.40 -4.16 -33.02
C PRO A 145 -12.87 -5.61 -33.03
N GLU A 146 -12.23 -6.49 -33.84
CA GLU A 146 -12.56 -7.92 -33.83
C GLU A 146 -12.08 -8.62 -32.57
N ALA A 147 -10.93 -8.20 -31.99
CA ALA A 147 -10.45 -8.68 -30.70
C ALA A 147 -11.39 -8.27 -29.57
N ILE A 148 -11.89 -7.02 -29.58
CA ILE A 148 -12.86 -6.54 -28.59
C ILE A 148 -14.14 -7.39 -28.65
N LYS A 149 -14.69 -7.64 -29.83
CA LYS A 149 -15.86 -8.50 -30.01
C LYS A 149 -15.62 -9.93 -29.52
N ALA A 150 -14.42 -10.47 -29.74
CA ALA A 150 -14.07 -11.81 -29.27
C ALA A 150 -14.03 -11.87 -27.72
N ILE A 151 -13.56 -10.83 -27.05
CA ILE A 151 -13.61 -10.69 -25.59
C ILE A 151 -15.07 -10.61 -25.10
N GLU A 152 -15.91 -9.78 -25.70
CA GLU A 152 -17.32 -9.64 -25.39
C GLU A 152 -18.10 -10.96 -25.51
N HIS A 153 -17.69 -11.82 -26.47
CA HIS A 153 -18.26 -13.15 -26.67
C HIS A 153 -17.56 -14.27 -25.88
N ASN A 154 -16.66 -13.92 -24.96
CA ASN A 154 -15.90 -14.86 -24.14
C ASN A 154 -15.11 -15.91 -24.95
N ILE A 155 -14.66 -15.58 -26.18
CA ILE A 155 -13.80 -16.45 -27.00
C ILE A 155 -12.41 -16.54 -26.35
N PHE A 156 -11.93 -15.43 -25.79
CA PHE A 156 -10.76 -15.39 -24.91
C PHE A 156 -10.93 -14.26 -23.90
N THR A 157 -10.15 -14.31 -22.82
CA THR A 157 -10.07 -13.25 -21.82
C THR A 157 -8.66 -12.65 -21.83
N PRO A 158 -8.50 -11.32 -21.78
CA PRO A 158 -7.20 -10.71 -21.56
C PRO A 158 -6.65 -11.15 -20.20
N GLY A 159 -5.32 -11.20 -20.08
CA GLY A 159 -4.69 -11.56 -18.82
C GLY A 159 -5.03 -10.58 -17.69
N ASN A 160 -4.91 -11.02 -16.45
CA ASN A 160 -5.23 -10.21 -15.27
C ASN A 160 -4.52 -8.83 -15.25
N TYR A 161 -3.34 -8.75 -15.82
CA TYR A 161 -2.57 -7.49 -15.93
C TYR A 161 -3.19 -6.43 -16.83
N PHE A 162 -4.20 -6.78 -17.59
CA PHE A 162 -4.98 -5.84 -18.39
C PHE A 162 -5.83 -4.92 -17.50
N TYR A 163 -6.34 -5.44 -16.39
CA TYR A 163 -7.20 -4.72 -15.44
C TYR A 163 -6.48 -4.32 -14.15
N ASN A 164 -5.30 -4.87 -13.91
CA ASN A 164 -4.50 -4.63 -12.70
C ASN A 164 -3.06 -4.31 -13.08
N GLY A 165 -2.35 -3.62 -12.20
CA GLY A 165 -0.91 -3.46 -12.34
C GLY A 165 -0.15 -4.77 -12.16
N VAL A 166 1.06 -4.81 -12.70
CA VAL A 166 1.96 -5.95 -12.51
C VAL A 166 2.44 -5.97 -11.06
N GLY A 167 1.94 -6.91 -10.25
CA GLY A 167 2.26 -7.06 -8.83
C GLY A 167 3.50 -7.92 -8.52
N HIS A 168 4.20 -8.44 -9.54
CA HIS A 168 5.35 -9.32 -9.37
C HIS A 168 6.66 -8.54 -9.20
N VAL A 169 6.70 -7.68 -8.19
CA VAL A 169 7.89 -6.90 -7.84
C VAL A 169 8.50 -7.48 -6.57
N THR A 170 9.79 -7.79 -6.61
CA THR A 170 10.56 -8.19 -5.43
C THR A 170 11.41 -7.03 -4.96
N VAL A 171 11.14 -6.59 -3.74
CA VAL A 171 11.92 -5.51 -3.11
C VAL A 171 13.29 -6.03 -2.68
N LYS A 172 14.30 -5.17 -2.76
CA LYS A 172 15.64 -5.45 -2.24
C LYS A 172 15.66 -5.29 -0.71
N TYR A 173 14.92 -6.13 0.00
CA TYR A 173 14.75 -6.05 1.46
C TYR A 173 16.07 -5.98 2.22
N GLY A 174 17.10 -6.75 1.80
CA GLY A 174 18.40 -6.72 2.45
C GLY A 174 19.04 -5.34 2.47
N GLU A 175 18.84 -4.50 1.47
CA GLU A 175 19.35 -3.14 1.45
C GLU A 175 18.58 -2.24 2.42
N VAL A 176 17.24 -2.31 2.41
CA VAL A 176 16.41 -1.52 3.34
C VAL A 176 16.73 -1.91 4.79
N LEU A 177 16.85 -3.21 5.08
CA LEU A 177 17.20 -3.69 6.42
C LEU A 177 18.59 -3.26 6.88
N ALA A 178 19.54 -3.12 5.95
CA ALA A 178 20.92 -2.74 6.27
C ALA A 178 21.11 -1.23 6.50
N ILE A 179 20.52 -0.38 5.62
CA ILE A 179 20.79 1.07 5.60
C ILE A 179 19.55 1.95 5.82
N GLY A 180 18.36 1.37 5.77
CA GLY A 180 17.11 2.10 5.85
C GLY A 180 16.84 3.02 4.66
N TYR A 181 15.70 3.71 4.69
CA TYR A 181 15.36 4.66 3.65
C TYR A 181 16.25 5.93 3.67
N LYS A 182 16.78 6.32 4.84
CA LYS A 182 17.75 7.44 4.91
C LYS A 182 19.01 7.12 4.10
N GLY A 183 19.54 5.90 4.21
CA GLY A 183 20.67 5.51 3.40
C GLY A 183 20.39 5.45 1.90
N ILE A 184 19.15 5.17 1.50
CA ILE A 184 18.71 5.23 0.09
C ILE A 184 18.60 6.69 -0.36
N ILE A 185 18.03 7.57 0.47
CA ILE A 185 17.98 9.02 0.22
C ILE A 185 19.39 9.58 0.01
N ASP A 186 20.34 9.25 0.89
CA ASP A 186 21.73 9.71 0.79
C ASP A 186 22.37 9.28 -0.55
N LYS A 187 22.14 8.04 -0.98
CA LYS A 187 22.59 7.56 -2.28
C LYS A 187 21.96 8.33 -3.45
N ALA A 188 20.65 8.56 -3.40
CA ALA A 188 19.93 9.30 -4.43
C ALA A 188 20.40 10.76 -4.48
N GLN A 189 20.61 11.40 -3.33
CA GLN A 189 21.12 12.76 -3.24
C GLN A 189 22.54 12.86 -3.80
N ALA A 190 23.42 11.93 -3.44
CA ALA A 190 24.79 11.89 -3.96
C ALA A 190 24.85 11.72 -5.49
N GLU A 191 23.88 11.03 -6.09
CA GLU A 191 23.75 10.94 -7.54
C GLU A 191 23.14 12.22 -8.16
N LEU A 192 22.22 12.86 -7.45
CA LEU A 192 21.61 14.13 -7.88
C LEU A 192 22.65 15.25 -7.92
N ASP A 193 23.53 15.31 -6.91
CA ASP A 193 24.60 16.31 -6.80
C ASP A 193 25.63 16.21 -7.94
N LYS A 194 25.73 15.05 -8.59
CA LYS A 194 26.62 14.84 -9.77
C LYS A 194 25.96 15.27 -11.08
N CYS A 195 24.64 15.52 -11.10
CA CYS A 195 23.94 15.89 -12.33
C CYS A 195 24.30 17.33 -12.77
N GLN A 196 24.58 17.51 -14.06
CA GLN A 196 24.88 18.83 -14.63
C GLN A 196 23.78 19.22 -15.63
N VAL A 197 23.36 20.47 -15.59
CA VAL A 197 22.28 20.99 -16.44
C VAL A 197 22.54 20.77 -17.95
N GLY A 198 23.80 20.64 -18.36
CA GLY A 198 24.18 20.35 -19.74
C GLY A 198 24.10 18.88 -20.17
N ASP A 199 23.85 17.97 -19.23
CA ASP A 199 23.78 16.53 -19.53
C ASP A 199 22.51 16.20 -20.30
N ALA A 200 22.62 15.35 -21.32
CA ALA A 200 21.48 14.92 -22.15
C ALA A 200 20.34 14.30 -21.33
N ASN A 201 20.67 13.65 -20.22
CA ASN A 201 19.71 12.96 -19.34
C ASN A 201 19.39 13.74 -18.05
N TYR A 202 19.82 14.99 -17.93
CA TYR A 202 19.67 15.78 -16.70
C TYR A 202 18.22 15.80 -16.20
N VAL A 203 17.29 16.20 -17.06
CA VAL A 203 15.87 16.36 -16.70
C VAL A 203 15.28 15.02 -16.21
N THR A 204 15.46 13.96 -16.98
CA THR A 204 14.91 12.64 -16.63
C THR A 204 15.53 12.09 -15.34
N LYS A 205 16.86 12.20 -15.21
CA LYS A 205 17.59 11.69 -14.05
C LYS A 205 17.25 12.49 -12.78
N SER A 206 17.16 13.82 -12.87
CA SER A 206 16.81 14.66 -11.72
C SER A 206 15.38 14.42 -11.24
N HIS A 207 14.40 14.33 -12.15
CA HIS A 207 13.03 13.99 -11.77
C HIS A 207 12.95 12.62 -11.11
N PHE A 208 13.63 11.62 -11.65
CA PHE A 208 13.64 10.26 -11.06
C PHE A 208 14.27 10.26 -9.66
N LEU A 209 15.43 10.88 -9.47
CA LEU A 209 16.11 10.90 -8.17
C LEU A 209 15.32 11.69 -7.12
N ASN A 210 14.72 12.81 -7.49
CA ASN A 210 13.81 13.54 -6.60
C ASN A 210 12.57 12.70 -6.23
N ALA A 211 12.01 11.97 -7.18
CA ALA A 211 10.90 11.07 -6.93
C ALA A 211 11.27 9.93 -5.95
N VAL A 212 12.49 9.37 -6.06
CA VAL A 212 13.02 8.39 -5.09
C VAL A 212 13.15 8.99 -3.70
N ILE A 213 13.73 10.18 -3.59
CA ILE A 213 13.91 10.89 -2.32
C ILE A 213 12.54 11.14 -1.66
N LEU A 214 11.60 11.71 -2.40
CA LEU A 214 10.26 12.01 -1.92
C LEU A 214 9.53 10.73 -1.46
N SER A 215 9.60 9.66 -2.23
CA SER A 215 8.96 8.38 -1.89
C SER A 215 9.54 7.77 -0.61
N CYS A 216 10.86 7.83 -0.45
CA CYS A 216 11.52 7.35 0.78
C CYS A 216 11.18 8.22 2.00
N GLN A 217 11.11 9.53 1.85
CA GLN A 217 10.68 10.45 2.90
C GLN A 217 9.25 10.16 3.35
N ALA A 218 8.33 10.00 2.40
CA ALA A 218 6.94 9.66 2.71
C ALA A 218 6.80 8.32 3.43
N ALA A 219 7.62 7.34 3.08
CA ALA A 219 7.65 6.04 3.78
C ALA A 219 8.14 6.16 5.23
N ILE A 220 9.11 7.05 5.49
CA ILE A 220 9.57 7.37 6.85
C ILE A 220 8.44 8.06 7.63
N GLU A 221 7.83 9.09 7.06
CA GLU A 221 6.73 9.84 7.68
C GLU A 221 5.52 8.92 8.00
N TYR A 222 5.24 7.95 7.15
CA TYR A 222 4.19 6.96 7.42
C TYR A 222 4.49 6.12 8.66
N ALA A 223 5.73 5.66 8.83
CA ALA A 223 6.15 4.93 10.02
C ALA A 223 6.15 5.82 11.28
N GLU A 224 6.55 7.09 11.16
CA GLU A 224 6.51 8.06 12.26
C GLU A 224 5.07 8.30 12.75
N ARG A 225 4.08 8.33 11.86
CA ARG A 225 2.65 8.40 12.22
C ARG A 225 2.22 7.21 13.10
N TYR A 226 2.71 6.00 12.80
CA TYR A 226 2.47 4.82 13.66
C TYR A 226 3.20 4.92 15.00
N ALA A 227 4.41 5.47 15.02
CA ALA A 227 5.14 5.69 16.28
C ALA A 227 4.37 6.64 17.19
N GLU A 228 3.86 7.74 16.63
CA GLU A 228 3.05 8.71 17.37
C GLU A 228 1.74 8.10 17.89
N LEU A 229 0.99 7.40 17.02
CA LEU A 229 -0.25 6.72 17.40
C LEU A 229 -0.01 5.71 18.54
N ALA A 230 1.04 4.89 18.44
CA ALA A 230 1.39 3.91 19.47
C ALA A 230 1.74 4.59 20.79
N SER A 231 2.46 5.71 20.77
CA SER A 231 2.79 6.51 21.96
C SER A 231 1.53 7.08 22.63
N GLN A 232 0.60 7.64 21.84
CA GLN A 232 -0.67 8.16 22.33
C GLN A 232 -1.51 7.04 22.98
N MET A 233 -1.66 5.91 22.29
CA MET A 233 -2.37 4.74 22.83
C MET A 233 -1.71 4.21 24.11
N ALA A 234 -0.38 4.21 24.20
CA ALA A 234 0.34 3.80 25.41
C ALA A 234 0.06 4.73 26.60
N ALA A 235 -0.07 6.03 26.37
CA ALA A 235 -0.39 7.00 27.41
C ALA A 235 -1.78 6.75 28.05
N GLU A 236 -2.74 6.31 27.24
CA GLU A 236 -4.12 6.02 27.66
C GLU A 236 -4.30 4.57 28.17
N CYS A 237 -3.36 3.67 27.84
CA CYS A 237 -3.48 2.24 28.15
C CYS A 237 -3.31 1.95 29.64
N THR A 238 -4.28 1.28 30.24
CA THR A 238 -4.28 0.88 31.66
C THR A 238 -3.67 -0.51 31.87
N ASP A 239 -3.66 -1.39 30.86
CA ASP A 239 -2.99 -2.69 30.92
C ASP A 239 -1.47 -2.49 30.83
N PRO A 240 -0.70 -2.84 31.86
CA PRO A 240 0.74 -2.61 31.89
C PRO A 240 1.49 -3.41 30.82
N VAL A 241 1.00 -4.60 30.45
CA VAL A 241 1.60 -5.42 29.42
C VAL A 241 1.39 -4.78 28.05
N ARG A 242 0.15 -4.43 27.73
CA ARG A 242 -0.17 -3.78 26.45
C ARG A 242 0.50 -2.41 26.33
N LYS A 243 0.55 -1.65 27.41
CA LYS A 243 1.28 -0.37 27.46
C LYS A 243 2.74 -0.53 27.06
N GLN A 244 3.43 -1.52 27.62
CA GLN A 244 4.83 -1.79 27.28
C GLN A 244 4.99 -2.23 25.82
N GLU A 245 4.06 -3.02 25.28
CA GLU A 245 4.05 -3.39 23.88
C GLU A 245 3.89 -2.17 22.94
N LEU A 246 2.96 -1.26 23.28
CA LEU A 246 2.74 -0.04 22.51
C LEU A 246 3.95 0.90 22.53
N LEU A 247 4.63 1.02 23.69
CA LEU A 247 5.89 1.78 23.77
C LEU A 247 6.98 1.16 22.87
N GLN A 248 7.09 -0.17 22.85
CA GLN A 248 8.05 -0.84 21.99
C GLN A 248 7.69 -0.68 20.51
N ILE A 249 6.41 -0.71 20.15
CA ILE A 249 5.94 -0.43 18.77
C ILE A 249 6.33 1.00 18.38
N SER A 250 6.09 1.97 19.27
CA SER A 250 6.46 3.38 19.05
C SER A 250 7.97 3.54 18.81
N GLU A 251 8.81 2.91 19.64
CA GLU A 251 10.26 2.92 19.49
C GLU A 251 10.69 2.30 18.14
N ASN A 252 10.19 1.13 17.82
CA ASN A 252 10.52 0.46 16.57
C ASN A 252 10.11 1.31 15.35
N CYS A 253 8.87 1.85 15.33
CA CYS A 253 8.37 2.64 14.21
C CYS A 253 9.07 4.00 14.06
N SER A 254 9.59 4.58 15.14
CA SER A 254 10.41 5.81 15.08
C SER A 254 11.79 5.56 14.49
N ARG A 255 12.28 4.32 14.54
CA ARG A 255 13.59 3.93 14.06
C ARG A 255 13.58 3.35 12.67
N VAL A 256 12.66 2.43 12.37
CA VAL A 256 12.57 1.73 11.09
C VAL A 256 11.25 2.05 10.37
N PRO A 257 11.24 2.14 9.04
CA PRO A 257 12.29 1.84 8.05
C PRO A 257 13.26 3.00 7.77
N ALA A 258 13.23 4.07 8.56
CA ALA A 258 14.11 5.22 8.35
C ALA A 258 15.60 4.83 8.42
N ASN A 259 15.98 4.05 9.42
CA ASN A 259 17.34 3.55 9.62
C ASN A 259 17.41 2.03 9.41
N GLY A 260 18.60 1.48 9.26
CA GLY A 260 18.79 0.02 9.26
C GLY A 260 18.34 -0.61 10.57
N ALA A 261 17.81 -1.84 10.47
CA ALA A 261 17.35 -2.59 11.64
C ALA A 261 18.54 -3.13 12.46
N THR A 262 18.44 -3.07 13.79
CA THR A 262 19.45 -3.56 14.73
C THR A 262 18.98 -4.75 15.56
N SER A 263 17.68 -5.05 15.51
CA SER A 263 17.08 -6.21 16.17
C SER A 263 16.18 -6.99 15.21
N PHE A 264 15.87 -8.24 15.58
CA PHE A 264 14.93 -9.06 14.80
C PHE A 264 13.54 -8.43 14.76
N TYR A 265 13.09 -7.80 15.84
CA TYR A 265 11.78 -7.13 15.89
C TYR A 265 11.74 -5.92 14.94
N GLU A 266 12.76 -5.07 14.96
CA GLU A 266 12.90 -3.97 14.00
C GLU A 266 12.93 -4.48 12.55
N ALA A 267 13.66 -5.59 12.30
CA ALA A 267 13.71 -6.18 10.96
C ALA A 267 12.33 -6.64 10.48
N CYS A 268 11.54 -7.30 11.34
CA CYS A 268 10.17 -7.70 11.03
C CYS A 268 9.27 -6.49 10.77
N GLN A 269 9.35 -5.45 11.61
CA GLN A 269 8.58 -4.22 11.43
C GLN A 269 8.96 -3.48 10.16
N SER A 270 10.24 -3.36 9.86
CA SER A 270 10.74 -2.75 8.61
C SER A 270 10.26 -3.51 7.39
N PHE A 271 10.42 -4.84 7.40
CA PHE A 271 9.94 -5.73 6.34
C PHE A 271 8.44 -5.53 6.08
N TRP A 272 7.64 -5.47 7.15
CA TRP A 272 6.19 -5.32 7.04
C TRP A 272 5.80 -3.95 6.46
N PHE A 273 6.42 -2.86 6.90
CA PHE A 273 6.18 -1.55 6.29
C PHE A 273 6.48 -1.56 4.80
N VAL A 274 7.65 -2.08 4.40
CA VAL A 274 8.00 -2.17 2.97
C VAL A 274 6.95 -2.97 2.19
N HIS A 275 6.44 -4.06 2.76
CA HIS A 275 5.39 -4.87 2.15
C HIS A 275 4.07 -4.08 2.01
N CYS A 276 3.64 -3.37 3.05
CA CYS A 276 2.46 -2.51 3.00
C CYS A 276 2.57 -1.41 1.94
N LEU A 277 3.77 -0.85 1.75
CA LEU A 277 4.02 0.20 0.76
C LEU A 277 3.83 -0.26 -0.68
N LEU A 278 4.05 -1.55 -0.98
CA LEU A 278 3.77 -2.12 -2.29
C LEU A 278 2.29 -2.06 -2.64
N TYR A 279 1.41 -2.27 -1.66
CA TYR A 279 -0.05 -2.20 -1.85
C TYR A 279 -0.60 -0.78 -1.98
N THR A 280 0.10 0.21 -1.46
CA THR A 280 -0.34 1.62 -1.51
C THR A 280 0.24 2.37 -2.70
N SER A 281 1.28 1.84 -3.31
CA SER A 281 1.97 2.46 -4.45
C SER A 281 1.01 2.75 -5.61
N PRO A 282 0.99 3.99 -6.16
CA PRO A 282 0.31 4.29 -7.42
C PRO A 282 1.09 3.68 -8.59
N SER A 283 0.37 3.30 -9.59
CA SER A 283 0.93 2.61 -10.77
C SER A 283 1.00 3.50 -11.97
#